data_89fcb5f94d2445d7b1f3297f29c2616b
#
_entry.id   89fcb5f94d2445d7b1f3297f29c2616b
#
_cell.length_a   1.000
_cell.length_b   1.000
_cell.length_c   1.000
_cell.angle_alpha   90.00
_cell.angle_beta   90.00
_cell.angle_gamma   90.00
#
_symmetry.space_group_name_H-M   'P 1'
#
loop_
_entity.id
_entity.type
_entity.pdbx_description
1 polymer ?
#
loop_
_entity_poly.entity_id
_entity_poly.type
_entity_poly.pdbx_seq_one_letter_code
_entity_poly.pdbx_strand_id
1 'polypeptide(L)'
;MEGKRSAARGNFAFPRRCRLGDNKNYRFVYRRGKSVPSRNITLVHLKGRDLKIGFSVSGKVGNAVTRNRLRRWMREDVRKMRAQLKCGKYIFVARPSLKDVSHEALTRELRGLLARAKLIREEE
;
A
#
# COMPACT_ATOMS: atom_id res chain seq x y z
N MET A 1 26.25 -6.36 10.19
CA MET A 1 25.80 -6.04 9.76
C MET A 1 25.32 -5.86 9.85
N GLU A 2 25.12 -5.99 10.16
CA GLU A 2 24.56 -5.65 10.03
C GLU A 2 24.15 -4.95 10.12
N GLY A 3 24.52 -5.20 10.72
CA GLY A 3 23.71 -4.21 10.83
C GLY A 3 23.77 -3.12 9.98
N LYS A 4 24.56 -2.65 9.41
CA LYS A 4 24.39 -1.69 8.55
C LYS A 4 23.45 -1.62 7.70
N ARG A 5 23.40 -2.50 7.30
CA ARG A 5 22.31 -2.61 6.53
C ARG A 5 21.06 -2.38 7.28
N SER A 6 21.10 -2.49 8.57
CA SER A 6 19.88 -2.29 9.28
C SER A 6 19.43 -0.83 9.24
N ALA A 7 20.36 0.10 9.21
CA ALA A 7 19.97 1.48 9.07
C ALA A 7 19.30 1.72 7.74
N ALA A 8 19.88 1.19 6.70
CA ALA A 8 19.29 1.34 5.39
C ALA A 8 17.92 0.71 5.32
N ARG A 9 17.78 -0.45 5.93
CA ARG A 9 16.51 -1.09 5.96
C ARG A 9 15.52 -0.26 6.72
N GLY A 10 15.93 0.33 7.81
CA GLY A 10 15.05 1.14 8.60
C GLY A 10 14.50 2.31 7.82
N ASN A 11 15.30 2.89 6.96
CA ASN A 11 14.86 4.02 6.17
C ASN A 11 13.78 3.65 5.18
N PHE A 12 13.81 2.43 4.68
CA PHE A 12 12.83 1.99 3.72
C PHE A 12 11.73 1.16 4.33
N ALA A 13 11.89 0.78 5.57
CA ALA A 13 10.89 -0.05 6.21
C ALA A 13 9.67 0.79 6.54
N PHE A 14 8.52 0.20 6.37
CA PHE A 14 7.29 0.83 6.75
C PHE A 14 7.18 0.75 8.27
N PRO A 15 6.88 1.86 8.95
CA PRO A 15 6.81 1.82 10.43
C PRO A 15 5.83 0.78 10.91
N ARG A 16 6.22 0.07 11.94
CA ARG A 16 5.37 -0.99 12.46
C ARG A 16 4.00 -0.48 12.88
N ARG A 17 3.97 0.70 13.49
CA ARG A 17 2.72 1.27 13.96
C ARG A 17 1.76 1.62 12.82
N CYS A 18 2.26 1.69 11.59
CA CYS A 18 1.42 2.00 10.45
C CYS A 18 1.01 0.75 9.67
N ARG A 19 1.38 -0.43 10.15
CA ARG A 19 1.01 -1.66 9.47
C ARG A 19 -0.35 -2.10 9.94
N LEU A 20 -1.16 -2.56 8.98
CA LEU A 20 -2.51 -2.97 9.31
C LEU A 20 -2.54 -4.19 10.23
N GLY A 21 -1.58 -5.09 10.05
CA GLY A 21 -1.43 -6.20 10.96
C GLY A 21 -2.05 -7.49 10.47
N ASP A 22 -2.83 -8.14 11.30
CA ASP A 22 -3.24 -9.50 11.05
C ASP A 22 -4.51 -9.60 10.19
N ASN A 23 -4.91 -10.82 9.90
CA ASN A 23 -6.04 -11.09 9.02
C ASN A 23 -7.35 -10.52 9.52
N LYS A 24 -7.50 -10.43 10.81
CA LYS A 24 -8.71 -9.88 11.39
C LYS A 24 -8.90 -8.44 10.97
N ASN A 25 -7.82 -7.68 11.00
CA ASN A 25 -7.87 -6.28 10.59
C ASN A 25 -8.15 -6.14 9.10
N TYR A 26 -7.55 -7.01 8.30
CA TYR A 26 -7.80 -6.98 6.87
C TYR A 26 -9.27 -7.27 6.57
N ARG A 27 -9.82 -8.29 7.22
CA ARG A 27 -11.22 -8.64 6.99
C ARG A 27 -12.15 -7.52 7.41
N PHE A 28 -11.82 -6.85 8.49
CA PHE A 28 -12.63 -5.73 8.97
C PHE A 28 -12.68 -4.62 7.93
N VAL A 29 -11.52 -4.26 7.37
CA VAL A 29 -11.45 -3.20 6.38
C VAL A 29 -12.17 -3.61 5.10
N TYR A 30 -12.01 -4.85 4.68
CA TYR A 30 -12.71 -5.32 3.49
C TYR A 30 -14.22 -5.25 3.66
N ARG A 31 -14.70 -5.58 4.84
CA ARG A 31 -16.13 -5.61 5.08
C ARG A 31 -16.73 -4.22 5.22
N ARG A 32 -16.00 -3.32 5.86
CA ARG A 32 -16.53 -1.99 6.19
C ARG A 32 -16.07 -0.88 5.27
N GLY A 33 -14.99 -1.10 4.55
CA GLY A 33 -14.37 -0.04 3.77
C GLY A 33 -15.01 0.14 2.41
N LYS A 34 -14.56 1.19 1.73
CA LYS A 34 -14.97 1.48 0.38
C LYS A 34 -13.87 1.02 -0.58
N SER A 35 -14.30 0.50 -1.72
CA SER A 35 -13.40 -0.01 -2.73
C SER A 35 -13.29 0.96 -3.88
N VAL A 36 -12.06 1.29 -4.26
CA VAL A 36 -11.80 2.16 -5.40
C VAL A 36 -10.91 1.39 -6.36
N PRO A 37 -11.48 0.86 -7.43
CA PRO A 37 -10.68 0.04 -8.34
C PRO A 37 -9.94 0.87 -9.37
N SER A 38 -8.83 0.36 -9.85
CA SER A 38 -8.17 0.89 -11.02
C SER A 38 -7.73 -0.31 -11.84
N ARG A 39 -6.98 -0.07 -12.91
CA ARG A 39 -6.62 -1.13 -13.84
C ARG A 39 -5.86 -2.27 -13.18
N ASN A 40 -4.86 -1.94 -12.39
CA ASN A 40 -3.96 -2.93 -11.82
C ASN A 40 -3.98 -3.03 -10.31
N ILE A 41 -4.62 -2.08 -9.64
CA ILE A 41 -4.63 -2.02 -8.19
C ILE A 41 -6.03 -1.63 -7.73
N THR A 42 -6.48 -2.27 -6.68
CA THR A 42 -7.73 -1.87 -6.04
C THR A 42 -7.40 -1.35 -4.66
N LEU A 43 -7.91 -0.18 -4.33
CA LEU A 43 -7.71 0.39 -3.01
C LEU A 43 -8.97 0.20 -2.20
N VAL A 44 -8.83 -0.36 -0.99
CA VAL A 44 -9.95 -0.44 -0.05
C VAL A 44 -9.57 0.44 1.12
N HIS A 45 -10.45 1.34 1.51
CA HIS A 45 -10.13 2.26 2.58
C HIS A 45 -11.30 2.47 3.53
N LEU A 46 -10.96 2.80 4.76
CA LEU A 46 -11.94 2.99 5.81
C LEU A 46 -11.44 4.11 6.72
N LYS A 47 -12.27 5.10 6.96
CA LYS A 47 -11.89 6.19 7.84
C LYS A 47 -11.53 5.68 9.21
N GLY A 48 -10.54 6.29 9.83
CA GLY A 48 -10.13 5.89 11.15
C GLY A 48 -9.26 6.96 11.77
N ARG A 49 -8.95 6.76 13.03
CA ARG A 49 -8.16 7.70 13.78
C ARG A 49 -6.67 7.60 13.44
N ASP A 50 -6.20 6.38 13.32
CA ASP A 50 -4.80 6.13 13.07
C ASP A 50 -4.58 5.70 11.64
N LEU A 51 -3.39 6.00 11.11
CA LEU A 51 -3.04 5.57 9.78
C LEU A 51 -2.52 4.14 9.83
N LYS A 52 -3.23 3.23 9.19
CA LYS A 52 -2.85 1.82 9.10
C LYS A 52 -2.92 1.39 7.64
N ILE A 53 -1.89 0.72 7.18
CA ILE A 53 -1.80 0.37 5.76
C ILE A 53 -1.41 -1.09 5.61
N GLY A 54 -2.10 -1.77 4.72
CA GLY A 54 -1.82 -3.15 4.39
C GLY A 54 -1.68 -3.33 2.89
N PHE A 55 -1.01 -4.39 2.50
CA PHE A 55 -0.79 -4.72 1.10
C PHE A 55 -1.19 -6.17 0.87
N SER A 56 -1.98 -6.40 -0.14
CA SER A 56 -2.46 -7.74 -0.46
C SER A 56 -2.02 -8.12 -1.86
N VAL A 57 -1.16 -9.13 -1.96
CA VAL A 57 -0.66 -9.62 -3.24
C VAL A 57 -0.82 -11.14 -3.22
N SER A 58 -1.87 -11.63 -3.87
CA SER A 58 -2.19 -13.05 -3.84
C SER A 58 -1.32 -13.85 -4.79
N GLY A 59 -1.39 -15.18 -4.65
CA GLY A 59 -0.63 -16.05 -5.53
C GLY A 59 -1.01 -15.94 -6.98
N LYS A 60 -2.19 -15.40 -7.27
CA LYS A 60 -2.63 -15.23 -8.64
C LYS A 60 -1.82 -14.19 -9.40
N VAL A 61 -1.13 -13.32 -8.67
CA VAL A 61 -0.34 -12.27 -9.31
C VAL A 61 0.96 -12.83 -9.88
N GLY A 62 1.55 -13.81 -9.20
CA GLY A 62 2.79 -14.37 -9.68
C GLY A 62 3.49 -15.18 -8.60
N ASN A 63 4.74 -15.56 -8.88
CA ASN A 63 5.52 -16.33 -7.92
C ASN A 63 5.99 -15.44 -6.77
N ALA A 64 6.67 -16.05 -5.81
CA ALA A 64 7.08 -15.33 -4.60
C ALA A 64 7.99 -14.16 -4.90
N VAL A 65 8.89 -14.30 -5.87
CA VAL A 65 9.80 -13.22 -6.22
C VAL A 65 9.03 -12.02 -6.75
N THR A 66 8.09 -12.28 -7.65
CA THR A 66 7.27 -11.22 -8.23
C THR A 66 6.43 -10.54 -7.16
N ARG A 67 5.79 -11.34 -6.31
CA ARG A 67 4.92 -10.79 -5.27
C ARG A 67 5.71 -9.94 -4.29
N ASN A 68 6.89 -10.38 -3.91
CA ASN A 68 7.72 -9.63 -2.98
C ASN A 68 8.18 -8.31 -3.59
N ARG A 69 8.51 -8.34 -4.89
CA ARG A 69 8.93 -7.14 -5.59
C ARG A 69 7.81 -6.12 -5.61
N LEU A 70 6.57 -6.56 -5.90
CA LEU A 70 5.44 -5.65 -5.97
C LEU A 70 5.09 -5.07 -4.59
N ARG A 71 5.17 -5.90 -3.55
CA ARG A 71 4.95 -5.40 -2.19
C ARG A 71 5.98 -4.35 -1.83
N ARG A 72 7.23 -4.59 -2.20
CA ARG A 72 8.30 -3.65 -1.89
C ARG A 72 8.08 -2.33 -2.61
N TRP A 73 7.70 -2.39 -3.88
CA TRP A 73 7.44 -1.17 -4.66
C TRP A 73 6.29 -0.37 -4.05
N MET A 74 5.19 -1.05 -3.75
CA MET A 74 4.03 -0.35 -3.20
C MET A 74 4.34 0.24 -1.83
N ARG A 75 5.05 -0.52 -1.02
CA ARG A 75 5.43 -0.08 0.31
C ARG A 75 6.32 1.15 0.25
N GLU A 76 7.25 1.12 -0.67
CA GLU A 76 8.17 2.23 -0.86
C GLU A 76 7.43 3.50 -1.29
N ASP A 77 6.52 3.36 -2.24
CA ASP A 77 5.77 4.51 -2.73
C ASP A 77 4.86 5.09 -1.66
N VAL A 78 4.17 4.21 -0.94
CA VAL A 78 3.27 4.68 0.10
C VAL A 78 4.03 5.31 1.25
N ARG A 79 5.20 4.77 1.55
CA ARG A 79 6.04 5.35 2.60
C ARG A 79 6.39 6.80 2.27
N LYS A 80 6.69 7.08 1.02
CA LYS A 80 7.05 8.43 0.61
C LYS A 80 5.87 9.39 0.69
N MET A 81 4.66 8.88 0.56
CA MET A 81 3.47 9.72 0.61
C MET A 81 2.80 9.71 1.97
N ARG A 82 3.35 8.98 2.91
CA ARG A 82 2.67 8.73 4.18
C ARG A 82 2.22 10.00 4.89
N ALA A 83 3.06 11.02 4.91
CA ALA A 83 2.72 12.25 5.60
C ALA A 83 1.55 12.99 4.97
N GLN A 84 1.27 12.70 3.72
CA GLN A 84 0.19 13.37 3.00
C GLN A 84 -1.11 12.60 3.02
N LEU A 85 -1.11 11.40 3.56
CA LEU A 85 -2.31 10.58 3.57
C LEU A 85 -3.21 10.95 4.74
N LYS A 86 -4.50 10.93 4.47
CA LYS A 86 -5.48 11.15 5.53
C LYS A 86 -5.51 9.93 6.43
N CYS A 87 -5.83 10.15 7.69
CA CYS A 87 -5.90 9.06 8.65
C CYS A 87 -6.96 8.05 8.27
N GLY A 88 -6.69 6.80 8.55
CA GLY A 88 -7.63 5.74 8.25
C GLY A 88 -6.90 4.45 7.93
N LYS A 89 -7.67 3.45 7.55
CA LYS A 89 -7.13 2.14 7.21
C LYS A 89 -7.17 1.95 5.72
N TYR A 90 -6.08 1.45 5.16
CA TYR A 90 -5.91 1.30 3.72
C TYR A 90 -5.43 -0.10 3.40
N ILE A 91 -5.97 -0.69 2.33
CA ILE A 91 -5.42 -1.92 1.79
C ILE A 91 -5.23 -1.71 0.30
N PHE A 92 -4.00 -1.91 -0.17
CA PHE A 92 -3.70 -1.86 -1.60
C PHE A 92 -3.66 -3.29 -2.10
N VAL A 93 -4.60 -3.63 -2.96
CA VAL A 93 -4.74 -4.99 -3.47
C VAL A 93 -4.20 -5.05 -4.89
N ALA A 94 -3.17 -5.85 -5.09
CA ALA A 94 -2.58 -6.00 -6.41
C ALA A 94 -3.46 -6.94 -7.24
N ARG A 95 -3.79 -6.50 -8.44
CA ARG A 95 -4.50 -7.35 -9.39
C ARG A 95 -3.46 -8.13 -10.21
N PRO A 96 -3.84 -9.26 -10.79
CA PRO A 96 -2.87 -10.07 -11.55
C PRO A 96 -2.13 -9.30 -12.63
N SER A 97 -2.76 -8.32 -13.24
CA SER A 97 -2.12 -7.53 -14.28
C SER A 97 -0.98 -6.66 -13.79
N LEU A 98 -0.88 -6.47 -12.47
CA LEU A 98 0.18 -5.61 -11.93
C LEU A 98 1.56 -6.20 -12.16
N LYS A 99 1.66 -7.50 -12.36
CA LYS A 99 2.94 -8.15 -12.55
C LYS A 99 3.71 -7.61 -13.77
N ASP A 100 2.99 -7.08 -14.75
CA ASP A 100 3.60 -6.61 -15.98
C ASP A 100 3.80 -5.09 -16.00
N VAL A 101 3.57 -4.44 -14.90
CA VAL A 101 3.62 -2.98 -14.82
C VAL A 101 4.96 -2.54 -14.25
N SER A 102 5.55 -1.49 -14.83
CA SER A 102 6.80 -0.96 -14.31
C SER A 102 6.56 -0.24 -12.98
N HIS A 103 7.64 -0.05 -12.24
CA HIS A 103 7.53 0.67 -10.96
C HIS A 103 7.00 2.09 -11.19
N GLU A 104 7.46 2.71 -12.25
CA GLU A 104 7.03 4.07 -12.57
C GLU A 104 5.54 4.14 -12.83
N ALA A 105 5.01 3.20 -13.60
CA ALA A 105 3.59 3.17 -13.88
C ALA A 105 2.79 2.83 -12.64
N LEU A 106 3.32 1.95 -11.80
CA LEU A 106 2.67 1.59 -10.55
C LEU A 106 2.57 2.83 -9.66
N THR A 107 3.65 3.61 -9.57
CA THR A 107 3.66 4.81 -8.75
C THR A 107 2.58 5.79 -9.22
N ARG A 108 2.46 5.98 -10.53
CA ARG A 108 1.45 6.88 -11.06
C ARG A 108 0.05 6.38 -10.74
N GLU A 109 -0.15 5.08 -10.84
CA GLU A 109 -1.47 4.51 -10.57
C GLU A 109 -1.85 4.65 -9.10
N LEU A 110 -0.89 4.42 -8.19
CA LEU A 110 -1.13 4.60 -6.77
C LEU A 110 -1.52 6.03 -6.44
N ARG A 111 -0.77 6.98 -6.97
CA ARG A 111 -1.07 8.38 -6.72
C ARG A 111 -2.43 8.76 -7.28
N GLY A 112 -2.75 8.25 -8.46
CA GLY A 112 -4.04 8.52 -9.07
C GLY A 112 -5.20 7.96 -8.26
N LEU A 113 -5.03 6.76 -7.72
CA LEU A 113 -6.05 6.15 -6.88
C LEU A 113 -6.33 6.98 -5.64
N LEU A 114 -5.25 7.39 -4.97
CA LEU A 114 -5.38 8.16 -3.74
C LEU A 114 -6.00 9.54 -4.00
N ALA A 115 -5.62 10.15 -5.12
CA ALA A 115 -6.19 11.45 -5.47
C ALA A 115 -7.66 11.32 -5.81
N ARG A 116 -8.02 10.29 -6.57
CA ARG A 116 -9.40 10.09 -6.96
C ARG A 116 -10.29 9.79 -5.76
N ALA A 117 -9.75 9.09 -4.79
CA ALA A 117 -10.49 8.78 -3.56
C ALA A 117 -10.46 9.94 -2.56
N LYS A 118 -9.74 11.02 -2.88
CA LYS A 118 -9.63 12.19 -2.03
C LYS A 118 -9.01 11.88 -0.68
N LEU A 119 -7.98 11.04 -0.72
CA LEU A 119 -7.30 10.60 0.50
C LEU A 119 -5.96 11.27 0.71
N ILE A 120 -5.54 12.14 -0.20
CA ILE A 120 -4.33 12.90 -0.05
C ILE A 120 -4.70 14.27 0.49
N ARG A 121 -3.99 14.69 1.53
CA ARG A 121 -4.22 16.02 2.10
C ARG A 121 -3.72 17.05 1.12
N GLU A 122 -4.48 18.11 0.99
CA GLU A 122 -4.06 19.19 0.15
C GLU A 122 -3.14 20.09 0.93
N GLU A 123 -2.12 20.56 0.25
CA GLU A 123 -1.24 21.52 0.86
C GLU A 123 -1.75 22.89 0.67
N GLU A 124 -1.50 23.71 1.64
CA GLU A 124 -1.99 25.07 1.55
C GLU A 124 -0.93 26.06 1.39
#